data_403a1fd2902b8dc5fbf2e9357849f718
#
_entry.id   403a1fd2902b8dc5fbf2e9357849f718
#
_cell.length_a   1.000
_cell.length_b   1.000
_cell.length_c   1.000
_cell.angle_alpha   90.00
_cell.angle_beta   90.00
_cell.angle_gamma   90.00
#
_symmetry.space_group_name_H-M   'P 1'
#
loop_
_entity.id
_entity.type
_entity.pdbx_description
1 polymer ?
#
loop_
_entity_poly.entity_id
_entity_poly.type
_entity_poly.pdbx_seq_one_letter_code
_entity_poly.pdbx_strand_id
1 'polypeptide(L)'
;NRKRKYPMTKQFDVIIIGGGATGAGVARDCSLRGIRALLLERGDIATGATGRNHGLLHSGARYAVTDRESAEECIKENMILRRIASHCVEQTDGLFLSLPEDGLEFQAKFVEACRAAGIRADVIDPKEALRLEPSANPAMIGAVRVPDGAVDPFRLTAANVIDAKAHGAEVLTYHEVLDFLREQNRITGVKVLDRKTGQTAEYRAQVVVNAGGIWGHDIARKAGVTVNMLPAKGSLLI
;
A
#
# COMPACT_ATOMS: atom_id res chain seq x y z
N ASN A 1 -10.99 42.76 -28.11
CA ASN A 1 -10.48 42.46 -26.75
C ASN A 1 -11.09 41.15 -26.23
N ARG A 2 -10.54 39.99 -26.64
CA ARG A 2 -10.84 38.72 -26.01
C ARG A 2 -10.01 38.64 -24.72
N LYS A 3 -10.63 38.93 -23.58
CA LYS A 3 -10.07 38.60 -22.29
C LYS A 3 -9.83 37.07 -22.26
N ARG A 4 -8.57 36.65 -22.29
CA ARG A 4 -8.19 35.26 -21.95
C ARG A 4 -8.68 35.00 -20.51
N LYS A 5 -9.78 34.24 -20.35
CA LYS A 5 -10.18 33.68 -19.07
C LYS A 5 -9.09 32.67 -18.75
N TYR A 6 -8.16 33.01 -17.86
CA TYR A 6 -7.33 32.01 -17.21
C TYR A 6 -8.27 31.04 -16.48
N PRO A 7 -8.13 29.72 -16.66
CA PRO A 7 -8.95 28.78 -15.89
C PRO A 7 -8.73 29.10 -14.43
N MET A 8 -9.82 29.18 -13.65
CA MET A 8 -9.74 29.37 -12.20
C MET A 8 -8.88 28.25 -11.63
N THR A 9 -7.77 28.61 -11.00
CA THR A 9 -6.86 27.66 -10.36
C THR A 9 -7.65 26.97 -9.25
N LYS A 10 -8.00 25.69 -9.43
CA LYS A 10 -8.69 24.92 -8.38
C LYS A 10 -7.77 24.80 -7.17
N GLN A 11 -8.31 25.10 -6.00
CA GLN A 11 -7.58 25.06 -4.75
C GLN A 11 -8.06 23.89 -3.90
N PHE A 12 -7.10 23.10 -3.43
CA PHE A 12 -7.30 21.97 -2.53
C PHE A 12 -6.58 22.21 -1.18
N ASP A 13 -6.90 21.43 -0.20
CA ASP A 13 -6.15 21.44 1.04
C ASP A 13 -4.92 20.50 0.91
N VAL A 14 -5.11 19.36 0.25
CA VAL A 14 -4.08 18.36 0.00
C VAL A 14 -4.08 17.91 -1.47
N ILE A 15 -2.88 17.82 -2.07
CA ILE A 15 -2.65 17.11 -3.33
C ILE A 15 -1.84 15.85 -3.02
N ILE A 16 -2.29 14.71 -3.54
CA ILE A 16 -1.67 13.39 -3.35
C ILE A 16 -1.15 12.91 -4.71
N ILE A 17 0.13 12.60 -4.79
CA ILE A 17 0.79 12.14 -6.02
C ILE A 17 0.98 10.63 -5.95
N GLY A 18 0.28 9.89 -6.82
CA GLY A 18 0.32 8.45 -6.94
C GLY A 18 -0.98 7.76 -6.54
N GLY A 19 -1.54 6.94 -7.44
CA GLY A 19 -2.80 6.21 -7.30
C GLY A 19 -2.62 4.74 -6.90
N GLY A 20 -1.56 4.41 -6.16
CA GLY A 20 -1.38 3.11 -5.52
C GLY A 20 -2.14 2.99 -4.21
N ALA A 21 -1.98 1.87 -3.50
CA ALA A 21 -2.65 1.60 -2.22
C ALA A 21 -2.44 2.72 -1.20
N THR A 22 -1.20 3.23 -1.08
CA THR A 22 -0.86 4.33 -0.16
C THR A 22 -1.62 5.60 -0.50
N GLY A 23 -1.54 6.06 -1.76
CA GLY A 23 -2.19 7.31 -2.15
C GLY A 23 -3.70 7.22 -2.10
N ALA A 24 -4.29 6.09 -2.49
CA ALA A 24 -5.73 5.84 -2.38
C ALA A 24 -6.20 5.86 -0.91
N GLY A 25 -5.43 5.24 0.00
CA GLY A 25 -5.70 5.26 1.44
C GLY A 25 -5.64 6.68 2.02
N VAL A 26 -4.60 7.45 1.67
CA VAL A 26 -4.47 8.86 2.09
C VAL A 26 -5.62 9.71 1.57
N ALA A 27 -6.01 9.54 0.29
CA ALA A 27 -7.11 10.28 -0.30
C ALA A 27 -8.43 9.99 0.43
N ARG A 28 -8.68 8.72 0.75
CA ARG A 28 -9.84 8.29 1.51
C ARG A 28 -9.85 8.88 2.92
N ASP A 29 -8.76 8.74 3.66
CA ASP A 29 -8.69 9.26 5.05
C ASP A 29 -8.86 10.79 5.09
N CYS A 30 -8.22 11.52 4.18
CA CYS A 30 -8.41 12.97 4.05
C CYS A 30 -9.87 13.33 3.78
N SER A 31 -10.52 12.66 2.83
CA SER A 31 -11.91 12.98 2.46
C SER A 31 -12.90 12.65 3.58
N LEU A 32 -12.71 11.55 4.30
CA LEU A 32 -13.52 11.19 5.48
C LEU A 32 -13.39 12.22 6.62
N ARG A 33 -12.29 12.95 6.68
CA ARG A 33 -12.07 14.06 7.64
C ARG A 33 -12.55 15.42 7.10
N GLY A 34 -13.20 15.46 5.94
CA GLY A 34 -13.65 16.71 5.31
C GLY A 34 -12.53 17.56 4.68
N ILE A 35 -11.33 17.00 4.52
CA ILE A 35 -10.19 17.66 3.86
C ILE A 35 -10.37 17.53 2.34
N ARG A 36 -10.33 18.65 1.62
CA ARG A 36 -10.47 18.68 0.16
C ARG A 36 -9.20 18.12 -0.48
N ALA A 37 -9.25 16.87 -0.92
CA ALA A 37 -8.13 16.13 -1.49
C ALA A 37 -8.24 16.03 -3.01
N LEU A 38 -7.08 16.18 -3.69
CA LEU A 38 -6.89 15.83 -5.10
C LEU A 38 -5.84 14.74 -5.20
N LEU A 39 -6.21 13.58 -5.75
CA LEU A 39 -5.27 12.52 -6.10
C LEU A 39 -4.95 12.60 -7.59
N LEU A 40 -3.65 12.61 -7.90
CA LEU A 40 -3.10 12.64 -9.26
C LEU A 40 -2.33 11.35 -9.52
N GLU A 41 -2.73 10.62 -10.55
CA GLU A 41 -2.06 9.39 -11.00
C GLU A 41 -1.71 9.51 -12.49
N ARG A 42 -0.45 9.25 -12.83
CA ARG A 42 0.05 9.40 -14.22
C ARG A 42 -0.45 8.32 -15.19
N GLY A 43 -0.87 7.18 -14.68
CA GLY A 43 -1.46 6.07 -15.42
C GLY A 43 -2.86 5.75 -14.91
N ASP A 44 -3.16 4.46 -14.82
CA ASP A 44 -4.33 3.99 -14.10
C ASP A 44 -3.97 3.65 -12.64
N ILE A 45 -4.98 3.51 -11.78
CA ILE A 45 -4.77 3.14 -10.37
C ILE A 45 -4.09 1.78 -10.25
N ALA A 46 -3.33 1.58 -9.18
CA ALA A 46 -2.66 0.31 -8.84
C ALA A 46 -1.65 -0.22 -9.87
N THR A 47 -1.21 0.56 -10.86
CA THR A 47 -0.28 0.11 -11.91
C THR A 47 1.19 -0.01 -11.47
N GLY A 48 1.54 0.49 -10.29
CA GLY A 48 2.87 0.37 -9.68
C GLY A 48 3.06 -0.93 -8.89
N ALA A 49 3.80 -0.86 -7.79
CA ALA A 49 4.05 -2.00 -6.88
C ALA A 49 2.76 -2.61 -6.32
N THR A 50 1.72 -1.80 -6.16
CA THR A 50 0.39 -2.24 -5.69
C THR A 50 -0.20 -3.35 -6.55
N GLY A 51 -0.08 -3.28 -7.87
CA GLY A 51 -0.56 -4.33 -8.78
C GLY A 51 0.49 -5.38 -9.15
N ARG A 52 1.63 -5.40 -8.46
CA ARG A 52 2.77 -6.28 -8.76
C ARG A 52 3.30 -6.94 -7.49
N ASN A 53 2.42 -7.36 -6.62
CA ASN A 53 2.71 -8.11 -5.41
C ASN A 53 1.96 -9.45 -5.43
N HIS A 54 2.27 -10.31 -4.47
CA HIS A 54 1.67 -11.65 -4.38
C HIS A 54 0.28 -11.68 -3.70
N GLY A 55 -0.30 -10.53 -3.37
CA GLY A 55 -1.64 -10.45 -2.77
C GLY A 55 -1.75 -11.04 -1.35
N LEU A 56 -0.65 -11.13 -0.61
CA LEU A 56 -0.68 -11.64 0.75
C LEU A 56 -0.91 -10.51 1.77
N LEU A 57 -1.97 -10.62 2.56
CA LEU A 57 -2.21 -9.79 3.72
C LEU A 57 -1.50 -10.40 4.93
N HIS A 58 -0.28 -9.94 5.19
CA HIS A 58 0.56 -10.44 6.26
C HIS A 58 -0.03 -10.17 7.65
N SER A 59 0.07 -11.17 8.53
CA SER A 59 -0.17 -11.01 9.97
C SER A 59 1.01 -10.38 10.71
N GLY A 60 2.16 -10.28 10.06
CA GLY A 60 3.42 -9.86 10.67
C GLY A 60 4.25 -11.01 11.25
N ALA A 61 3.76 -12.25 11.19
CA ALA A 61 4.45 -13.42 11.77
C ALA A 61 5.90 -13.56 11.31
N ARG A 62 6.20 -13.27 10.02
CA ARG A 62 7.57 -13.30 9.48
C ARG A 62 8.55 -12.36 10.18
N TYR A 63 8.06 -11.34 10.86
CA TYR A 63 8.88 -10.35 11.58
C TYR A 63 8.98 -10.64 13.07
N ALA A 64 8.11 -11.49 13.62
CA ALA A 64 7.93 -11.67 15.06
C ALA A 64 9.21 -11.95 15.83
N VAL A 65 10.17 -12.71 15.24
CA VAL A 65 11.44 -13.07 15.89
C VAL A 65 12.48 -11.95 15.80
N THR A 66 12.47 -11.17 14.72
CA THR A 66 13.56 -10.22 14.40
C THR A 66 13.16 -8.76 14.58
N ASP A 67 11.88 -8.45 14.46
CA ASP A 67 11.32 -7.09 14.53
C ASP A 67 9.90 -7.14 15.09
N ARG A 68 9.82 -7.16 16.40
CA ARG A 68 8.56 -7.28 17.13
C ARG A 68 7.62 -6.11 16.87
N GLU A 69 8.15 -4.89 16.77
CA GLU A 69 7.36 -3.68 16.56
C GLU A 69 6.62 -3.74 15.21
N SER A 70 7.34 -4.08 14.13
CA SER A 70 6.72 -4.31 12.82
C SER A 70 5.70 -5.46 12.84
N ALA A 71 5.94 -6.51 13.62
CA ALA A 71 4.97 -7.61 13.76
C ALA A 71 3.66 -7.15 14.43
N GLU A 72 3.76 -6.37 15.51
CA GLU A 72 2.62 -5.80 16.24
C GLU A 72 1.82 -4.82 15.36
N GLU A 73 2.48 -3.99 14.58
CA GLU A 73 1.83 -3.08 13.64
C GLU A 73 1.10 -3.85 12.54
N CYS A 74 1.76 -4.84 11.93
CA CYS A 74 1.18 -5.65 10.86
C CYS A 74 -0.09 -6.37 11.32
N ILE A 75 -0.09 -7.01 12.50
CA ILE A 75 -1.30 -7.71 12.96
C ILE A 75 -2.46 -6.74 13.24
N LYS A 76 -2.19 -5.57 13.79
CA LYS A 76 -3.22 -4.54 14.02
C LYS A 76 -3.87 -4.12 12.70
N GLU A 77 -3.06 -3.79 11.69
CA GLU A 77 -3.54 -3.39 10.36
C GLU A 77 -4.27 -4.54 9.64
N ASN A 78 -3.75 -5.77 9.72
CA ASN A 78 -4.40 -6.96 9.17
C ASN A 78 -5.82 -7.11 9.73
N MET A 79 -5.98 -7.02 11.05
CA MET A 79 -7.29 -7.16 11.70
C MET A 79 -8.25 -6.00 11.37
N ILE A 80 -7.72 -4.79 11.16
CA ILE A 80 -8.52 -3.65 10.71
C ILE A 80 -9.02 -3.90 9.29
N LEU A 81 -8.13 -4.26 8.35
CA LEU A 81 -8.49 -4.50 6.95
C LEU A 81 -9.49 -5.65 6.79
N ARG A 82 -9.34 -6.74 7.54
CA ARG A 82 -10.33 -7.85 7.58
C ARG A 82 -11.72 -7.36 7.95
N ARG A 83 -11.83 -6.34 8.79
CA ARG A 83 -13.11 -5.78 9.23
C ARG A 83 -13.67 -4.75 8.25
N ILE A 84 -12.86 -3.76 7.83
CA ILE A 84 -13.35 -2.64 7.02
C ILE A 84 -13.34 -2.91 5.51
N ALA A 85 -12.52 -3.86 5.07
CA ALA A 85 -12.34 -4.24 3.66
C ALA A 85 -12.55 -5.75 3.43
N SER A 86 -13.50 -6.36 4.16
CA SER A 86 -13.78 -7.80 4.10
C SER A 86 -14.10 -8.30 2.68
N HIS A 87 -14.65 -7.44 1.83
CA HIS A 87 -14.94 -7.73 0.43
C HIS A 87 -13.68 -7.81 -0.46
N CYS A 88 -12.52 -7.41 0.06
CA CYS A 88 -11.23 -7.49 -0.63
C CYS A 88 -10.29 -8.54 -0.04
N VAL A 89 -10.67 -9.17 1.09
CA VAL A 89 -9.80 -10.05 1.87
C VAL A 89 -10.42 -11.43 2.00
N GLU A 90 -9.66 -12.46 1.65
CA GLU A 90 -9.99 -13.85 1.89
C GLU A 90 -9.18 -14.36 3.09
N GLN A 91 -9.86 -15.03 4.03
CA GLN A 91 -9.24 -15.56 5.25
C GLN A 91 -8.68 -16.96 4.97
N THR A 92 -7.54 -17.00 4.29
CA THR A 92 -6.88 -18.24 3.87
C THR A 92 -5.95 -18.82 4.92
N ASP A 93 -5.61 -18.02 5.95
CA ASP A 93 -4.48 -18.27 6.85
C ASP A 93 -3.15 -18.38 6.08
N GLY A 94 -2.06 -18.66 6.79
CA GLY A 94 -0.72 -18.92 6.24
C GLY A 94 -0.05 -20.04 7.02
N LEU A 95 0.86 -20.75 6.36
CA LEU A 95 1.61 -21.84 6.96
C LEU A 95 3.12 -21.51 6.98
N PHE A 96 3.73 -21.64 8.15
CA PHE A 96 5.18 -21.68 8.31
C PHE A 96 5.59 -23.14 8.54
N LEU A 97 6.43 -23.63 7.64
CA LEU A 97 6.86 -25.05 7.65
C LEU A 97 8.27 -25.17 8.20
N SER A 98 8.51 -26.19 9.02
CA SER A 98 9.85 -26.60 9.44
C SER A 98 10.25 -27.85 8.66
N LEU A 99 11.39 -27.79 7.98
CA LEU A 99 11.99 -28.92 7.30
C LEU A 99 13.01 -29.61 8.22
N PRO A 100 13.45 -30.85 7.93
CA PRO A 100 14.43 -31.57 8.76
C PRO A 100 15.70 -30.76 9.06
N GLU A 101 16.19 -30.00 8.08
CA GLU A 101 17.36 -29.13 8.21
C GLU A 101 17.16 -27.92 9.13
N ASP A 102 15.91 -27.46 9.32
CA ASP A 102 15.57 -26.34 10.20
C ASP A 102 15.47 -26.77 11.67
N GLY A 103 15.10 -28.03 11.91
CA GLY A 103 14.75 -28.53 13.24
C GLY A 103 13.45 -27.91 13.79
N LEU A 104 13.12 -28.26 15.04
CA LEU A 104 11.91 -27.75 15.71
C LEU A 104 12.21 -26.68 16.78
N GLU A 105 13.47 -26.44 17.11
CA GLU A 105 13.84 -25.43 18.11
C GLU A 105 13.43 -24.01 17.68
N PHE A 106 13.63 -23.69 16.41
CA PHE A 106 13.21 -22.40 15.86
C PHE A 106 11.69 -22.26 15.88
N GLN A 107 10.94 -23.33 15.64
CA GLN A 107 9.47 -23.32 15.67
C GLN A 107 8.94 -22.87 17.05
N ALA A 108 9.52 -23.39 18.15
CA ALA A 108 9.12 -22.99 19.49
C ALA A 108 9.36 -21.49 19.74
N LYS A 109 10.55 -21.00 19.38
CA LYS A 109 10.90 -19.58 19.46
C LYS A 109 9.97 -18.71 18.61
N PHE A 110 9.64 -19.15 17.39
CA PHE A 110 8.75 -18.46 16.47
C PHE A 110 7.34 -18.33 17.06
N VAL A 111 6.78 -19.40 17.59
CA VAL A 111 5.45 -19.42 18.22
C VAL A 111 5.39 -18.47 19.42
N GLU A 112 6.42 -18.49 20.27
CA GLU A 112 6.52 -17.59 21.42
C GLU A 112 6.58 -16.12 20.97
N ALA A 113 7.41 -15.81 20.00
CA ALA A 113 7.55 -14.46 19.44
C ALA A 113 6.25 -13.97 18.81
N CYS A 114 5.54 -14.82 18.05
CA CYS A 114 4.24 -14.47 17.47
C CYS A 114 3.24 -14.12 18.57
N ARG A 115 3.12 -14.96 19.60
CA ARG A 115 2.21 -14.72 20.73
C ARG A 115 2.55 -13.45 21.47
N ALA A 116 3.83 -13.17 21.68
CA ALA A 116 4.31 -11.95 22.33
C ALA A 116 3.97 -10.68 21.51
N ALA A 117 3.87 -10.81 20.17
CA ALA A 117 3.44 -9.74 19.26
C ALA A 117 1.91 -9.69 19.07
N GLY A 118 1.13 -10.52 19.77
CA GLY A 118 -0.33 -10.56 19.63
C GLY A 118 -0.82 -11.32 18.39
N ILE A 119 0.03 -12.12 17.77
CA ILE A 119 -0.30 -12.92 16.58
C ILE A 119 -0.67 -14.34 17.03
N ARG A 120 -1.86 -14.82 16.62
CA ARG A 120 -2.22 -16.22 16.81
C ARG A 120 -1.24 -17.11 16.04
N ALA A 121 -0.67 -18.10 16.71
CA ALA A 121 0.25 -19.07 16.14
C ALA A 121 -0.11 -20.45 16.67
N ASP A 122 -0.69 -21.27 15.81
CA ASP A 122 -1.16 -22.62 16.15
C ASP A 122 -0.21 -23.64 15.55
N VAL A 123 0.45 -24.42 16.40
CA VAL A 123 1.23 -25.57 15.95
C VAL A 123 0.24 -26.65 15.48
N ILE A 124 0.43 -27.12 14.26
CA ILE A 124 -0.41 -28.15 13.65
C ILE A 124 0.43 -29.33 13.19
N ASP A 125 -0.19 -30.51 13.12
CA ASP A 125 0.46 -31.71 12.62
C ASP A 125 0.83 -31.59 11.13
N PRO A 126 2.00 -32.10 10.68
CA PRO A 126 2.38 -32.08 9.26
C PRO A 126 1.34 -32.68 8.30
N LYS A 127 0.60 -33.71 8.73
CA LYS A 127 -0.48 -34.27 7.93
C LYS A 127 -1.68 -33.33 7.80
N GLU A 128 -1.94 -32.56 8.84
CA GLU A 128 -2.95 -31.48 8.80
C GLU A 128 -2.51 -30.38 7.84
N ALA A 129 -1.24 -29.95 7.90
CA ALA A 129 -0.69 -28.97 6.98
C ALA A 129 -0.78 -29.42 5.53
N LEU A 130 -0.48 -30.70 5.23
CA LEU A 130 -0.64 -31.27 3.88
C LEU A 130 -2.11 -31.37 3.43
N ARG A 131 -3.06 -31.50 4.35
CA ARG A 131 -4.49 -31.43 3.98
C ARG A 131 -4.94 -30.02 3.64
N LEU A 132 -4.37 -29.02 4.33
CA LEU A 132 -4.66 -27.60 4.07
C LEU A 132 -3.98 -27.11 2.79
N GLU A 133 -2.75 -27.55 2.55
CA GLU A 133 -1.95 -27.20 1.38
C GLU A 133 -1.26 -28.45 0.81
N PRO A 134 -1.94 -29.15 -0.14
CA PRO A 134 -1.41 -30.41 -0.70
C PRO A 134 -0.09 -30.26 -1.47
N SER A 135 0.22 -29.03 -1.95
CA SER A 135 1.48 -28.73 -2.66
C SER A 135 2.65 -28.43 -1.72
N ALA A 136 2.43 -28.41 -0.42
CA ALA A 136 3.48 -28.19 0.57
C ALA A 136 4.50 -29.33 0.54
N ASN A 137 5.75 -29.06 0.97
CA ASN A 137 6.80 -30.06 1.01
C ASN A 137 6.43 -31.21 1.98
N PRO A 138 6.25 -32.44 1.50
CA PRO A 138 5.84 -33.56 2.33
C PRO A 138 6.91 -33.99 3.35
N ALA A 139 8.17 -33.55 3.19
CA ALA A 139 9.24 -33.83 4.15
C ALA A 139 9.21 -32.90 5.38
N MET A 140 8.23 -32.00 5.50
CA MET A 140 8.12 -31.16 6.69
C MET A 140 7.99 -31.98 7.97
N ILE A 141 8.65 -31.50 9.03
CA ILE A 141 8.63 -32.11 10.37
C ILE A 141 7.78 -31.32 11.36
N GLY A 142 7.33 -30.12 10.98
CA GLY A 142 6.47 -29.26 11.78
C GLY A 142 5.80 -28.18 10.92
N ALA A 143 4.70 -27.65 11.42
CA ALA A 143 3.99 -26.55 10.78
C ALA A 143 3.35 -25.63 11.82
N VAL A 144 3.30 -24.34 11.53
CA VAL A 144 2.60 -23.34 12.34
C VAL A 144 1.64 -22.59 11.45
N ARG A 145 0.37 -22.55 11.82
CA ARG A 145 -0.69 -21.78 11.15
C ARG A 145 -0.80 -20.41 11.81
N VAL A 146 -0.82 -19.36 10.97
CA VAL A 146 -0.92 -17.96 11.38
C VAL A 146 -2.05 -17.26 10.62
N PRO A 147 -2.59 -16.13 11.12
CA PRO A 147 -3.70 -15.43 10.51
C PRO A 147 -3.25 -14.52 9.34
N ASP A 148 -2.51 -15.05 8.39
CA ASP A 148 -2.31 -14.40 7.10
C ASP A 148 -3.60 -14.48 6.27
N GLY A 149 -3.72 -13.71 5.20
CA GLY A 149 -4.86 -13.76 4.32
C GLY A 149 -4.47 -13.41 2.90
N ALA A 150 -5.32 -13.71 1.93
CA ALA A 150 -5.18 -13.18 0.59
C ALA A 150 -5.94 -11.85 0.47
N VAL A 151 -5.36 -10.88 -0.22
CA VAL A 151 -5.98 -9.58 -0.50
C VAL A 151 -5.93 -9.30 -2.00
N ASP A 152 -7.05 -8.86 -2.57
CA ASP A 152 -7.07 -8.29 -3.92
C ASP A 152 -6.63 -6.82 -3.85
N PRO A 153 -5.39 -6.50 -4.25
CA PRO A 153 -4.86 -5.14 -4.14
C PRO A 153 -5.52 -4.17 -5.12
N PHE A 154 -6.02 -4.65 -6.26
CA PHE A 154 -6.75 -3.82 -7.21
C PHE A 154 -8.10 -3.42 -6.65
N ARG A 155 -8.86 -4.41 -6.13
CA ARG A 155 -10.15 -4.18 -5.52
C ARG A 155 -10.04 -3.27 -4.28
N LEU A 156 -9.04 -3.49 -3.43
CA LEU A 156 -8.79 -2.65 -2.25
C LEU A 156 -8.49 -1.20 -2.65
N THR A 157 -7.62 -1.00 -3.66
CA THR A 157 -7.29 0.34 -4.15
C THR A 157 -8.50 1.02 -4.77
N ALA A 158 -9.26 0.30 -5.61
CA ALA A 158 -10.47 0.82 -6.23
C ALA A 158 -11.54 1.19 -5.18
N ALA A 159 -11.74 0.35 -4.16
CA ALA A 159 -12.69 0.63 -3.08
C ALA A 159 -12.32 1.91 -2.32
N ASN A 160 -11.03 2.11 -1.99
CA ASN A 160 -10.56 3.34 -1.36
C ASN A 160 -10.80 4.57 -2.25
N VAL A 161 -10.52 4.47 -3.55
CA VAL A 161 -10.75 5.57 -4.52
C VAL A 161 -12.24 5.90 -4.65
N ILE A 162 -13.09 4.88 -4.74
CA ILE A 162 -14.55 5.06 -4.85
C ILE A 162 -15.08 5.75 -3.58
N ASP A 163 -14.67 5.27 -2.41
CA ASP A 163 -15.10 5.84 -1.12
C ASP A 163 -14.58 7.28 -0.95
N ALA A 164 -13.31 7.54 -1.31
CA ALA A 164 -12.74 8.90 -1.32
C ALA A 164 -13.57 9.85 -2.19
N LYS A 165 -13.94 9.43 -3.40
CA LYS A 165 -14.78 10.23 -4.31
C LYS A 165 -16.17 10.46 -3.77
N ALA A 166 -16.79 9.46 -3.14
CA ALA A 166 -18.08 9.58 -2.49
C ALA A 166 -18.08 10.62 -1.35
N HIS A 167 -16.92 10.83 -0.71
CA HIS A 167 -16.70 11.82 0.34
C HIS A 167 -16.04 13.12 -0.15
N GLY A 168 -16.05 13.38 -1.47
CA GLY A 168 -15.67 14.67 -2.06
C GLY A 168 -14.21 14.81 -2.53
N ALA A 169 -13.41 13.74 -2.50
CA ALA A 169 -12.09 13.79 -3.13
C ALA A 169 -12.21 13.83 -4.67
N GLU A 170 -11.33 14.61 -5.31
CA GLU A 170 -11.13 14.52 -6.74
C GLU A 170 -10.00 13.52 -7.04
N VAL A 171 -10.22 12.67 -8.05
CA VAL A 171 -9.22 11.69 -8.48
C VAL A 171 -9.08 11.79 -10.00
N LEU A 172 -7.88 12.12 -10.44
CA LEU A 172 -7.52 12.29 -11.85
C LEU A 172 -6.47 11.26 -12.23
N THR A 173 -6.87 10.26 -12.99
CA THR A 173 -5.98 9.30 -13.65
C THR A 173 -5.45 9.86 -14.95
N TYR A 174 -4.30 9.36 -15.42
CA TYR A 174 -3.58 9.86 -16.59
C TYR A 174 -3.15 11.34 -16.46
N HIS A 175 -2.94 11.77 -15.21
CA HIS A 175 -2.47 13.13 -14.88
C HIS A 175 -1.11 13.04 -14.21
N GLU A 176 -0.07 13.45 -14.93
CA GLU A 176 1.33 13.37 -14.50
C GLU A 176 1.79 14.68 -13.89
N VAL A 177 2.32 14.63 -12.67
CA VAL A 177 2.98 15.79 -12.05
C VAL A 177 4.33 16.04 -12.71
N LEU A 178 4.43 17.15 -13.43
CA LEU A 178 5.66 17.56 -14.12
C LEU A 178 6.62 18.26 -13.18
N ASP A 179 6.11 19.19 -12.36
CA ASP A 179 6.90 20.05 -11.47
C ASP A 179 6.05 20.58 -10.30
N PHE A 180 6.69 21.23 -9.35
CA PHE A 180 6.06 21.88 -8.22
C PHE A 180 5.95 23.40 -8.42
N LEU A 181 4.83 23.96 -8.00
CA LEU A 181 4.68 25.41 -7.87
C LEU A 181 5.30 25.85 -6.54
N ARG A 182 6.06 26.93 -6.58
CA ARG A 182 6.76 27.45 -5.40
C ARG A 182 6.48 28.94 -5.22
N GLU A 183 6.35 29.31 -3.96
CA GLU A 183 6.38 30.69 -3.52
C GLU A 183 7.44 30.81 -2.43
N GLN A 184 8.48 31.59 -2.70
CA GLN A 184 9.67 31.63 -1.85
C GLN A 184 10.26 30.23 -1.67
N ASN A 185 10.34 29.75 -0.43
CA ASN A 185 10.88 28.43 -0.09
C ASN A 185 9.77 27.40 0.24
N ARG A 186 8.53 27.62 -0.20
CA ARG A 186 7.37 26.77 0.07
C ARG A 186 6.76 26.24 -1.23
N ILE A 187 6.44 24.94 -1.23
CA ILE A 187 5.61 24.34 -2.27
C ILE A 187 4.16 24.77 -2.05
N THR A 188 3.52 25.30 -3.10
CA THR A 188 2.15 25.80 -3.05
C THR A 188 1.22 25.07 -4.04
N GLY A 189 1.74 24.04 -4.72
CA GLY A 189 0.98 23.27 -5.67
C GLY A 189 1.84 22.50 -6.65
N VAL A 190 1.22 22.06 -7.74
CA VAL A 190 1.85 21.25 -8.77
C VAL A 190 1.44 21.70 -10.18
N LYS A 191 2.35 21.54 -11.15
CA LYS A 191 2.07 21.60 -12.58
C LYS A 191 1.86 20.18 -13.10
N VAL A 192 0.77 19.97 -13.82
CA VAL A 192 0.29 18.64 -14.21
C VAL A 192 0.09 18.58 -15.72
N LEU A 193 0.42 17.45 -16.32
CA LEU A 193 0.12 17.10 -17.70
C LEU A 193 -1.05 16.11 -17.73
N ASP A 194 -2.13 16.45 -18.41
CA ASP A 194 -3.11 15.46 -18.83
C ASP A 194 -2.54 14.67 -20.03
N ARG A 195 -2.22 13.41 -19.80
CA ARG A 195 -1.57 12.53 -20.77
C ARG A 195 -2.52 12.08 -21.90
N LYS A 196 -3.82 12.28 -21.73
CA LYS A 196 -4.82 11.97 -22.78
C LYS A 196 -4.97 13.12 -23.77
N THR A 197 -4.92 14.34 -23.29
CA THR A 197 -5.15 15.54 -24.12
C THR A 197 -3.86 16.29 -24.47
N GLY A 198 -2.76 16.03 -23.76
CA GLY A 198 -1.49 16.77 -23.88
C GLY A 198 -1.55 18.18 -23.25
N GLN A 199 -2.63 18.54 -22.60
CA GLN A 199 -2.78 19.84 -21.96
C GLN A 199 -2.13 19.89 -20.60
N THR A 200 -1.63 21.05 -20.19
CA THR A 200 -1.10 21.27 -18.84
C THR A 200 -2.04 22.14 -18.02
N ALA A 201 -2.11 21.85 -16.72
CA ALA A 201 -2.86 22.60 -15.72
C ALA A 201 -2.04 22.80 -14.45
N GLU A 202 -2.43 23.78 -13.65
CA GLU A 202 -1.85 24.03 -12.33
C GLU A 202 -2.92 23.82 -11.26
N TYR A 203 -2.54 23.10 -10.20
CA TYR A 203 -3.37 22.89 -9.02
C TYR A 203 -2.63 23.38 -7.79
N ARG A 204 -3.34 24.10 -6.93
CA ARG A 204 -2.78 24.64 -5.69
C ARG A 204 -3.28 23.90 -4.47
N ALA A 205 -2.39 23.73 -3.47
CA ALA A 205 -2.74 23.13 -2.20
C ALA A 205 -1.81 23.64 -1.08
N GLN A 206 -2.28 23.48 0.15
CA GLN A 206 -1.46 23.77 1.35
C GLN A 206 -0.41 22.69 1.60
N VAL A 207 -0.72 21.43 1.26
CA VAL A 207 0.14 20.27 1.45
C VAL A 207 0.19 19.44 0.17
N VAL A 208 1.37 18.92 -0.16
CA VAL A 208 1.54 17.95 -1.24
C VAL A 208 2.15 16.67 -0.65
N VAL A 209 1.43 15.56 -0.79
CA VAL A 209 1.85 14.23 -0.33
C VAL A 209 2.46 13.47 -1.50
N ASN A 210 3.68 13.00 -1.33
CA ASN A 210 4.35 12.14 -2.29
C ASN A 210 4.08 10.66 -1.94
N ALA A 211 3.14 10.05 -2.64
CA ALA A 211 2.82 8.63 -2.58
C ALA A 211 3.23 7.88 -3.86
N GLY A 212 4.28 8.36 -4.54
CA GLY A 212 4.74 7.90 -5.85
C GLY A 212 5.45 6.52 -5.85
N GLY A 213 5.43 5.78 -4.74
CA GLY A 213 6.02 4.44 -4.64
C GLY A 213 7.50 4.45 -5.06
N ILE A 214 7.90 3.53 -5.95
CA ILE A 214 9.28 3.43 -6.44
C ILE A 214 9.78 4.67 -7.20
N TRP A 215 8.89 5.55 -7.63
CA TRP A 215 9.24 6.84 -8.27
C TRP A 215 9.24 8.01 -7.27
N GLY A 216 9.00 7.73 -5.99
CA GLY A 216 8.93 8.75 -4.94
C GLY A 216 10.20 9.57 -4.81
N HIS A 217 11.38 8.97 -5.04
CA HIS A 217 12.66 9.68 -5.01
C HIS A 217 12.80 10.71 -6.15
N ASP A 218 12.30 10.40 -7.36
CA ASP A 218 12.33 11.34 -8.48
C ASP A 218 11.38 12.52 -8.25
N ILE A 219 10.21 12.24 -7.66
CA ILE A 219 9.24 13.27 -7.28
C ILE A 219 9.84 14.16 -6.19
N ALA A 220 10.45 13.58 -5.16
CA ALA A 220 11.11 14.31 -4.07
C ALA A 220 12.24 15.21 -4.61
N ARG A 221 13.06 14.71 -5.55
CA ARG A 221 14.13 15.48 -6.19
C ARG A 221 13.61 16.73 -6.90
N LYS A 222 12.48 16.64 -7.60
CA LYS A 222 11.79 17.82 -8.18
C LYS A 222 11.36 18.81 -7.10
N ALA A 223 11.05 18.34 -5.90
CA ALA A 223 10.74 19.18 -4.75
C ALA A 223 11.97 19.78 -4.06
N GLY A 224 13.18 19.43 -4.49
CA GLY A 224 14.43 19.84 -3.86
C GLY A 224 14.79 19.00 -2.62
N VAL A 225 14.15 17.84 -2.44
CA VAL A 225 14.37 16.93 -1.31
C VAL A 225 15.07 15.67 -1.79
N THR A 226 16.16 15.29 -1.12
CA THR A 226 16.85 14.03 -1.40
C THR A 226 16.27 12.93 -0.52
N VAL A 227 15.77 11.86 -1.16
CA VAL A 227 15.35 10.64 -0.50
C VAL A 227 16.25 9.52 -0.98
N ASN A 228 17.01 8.92 -0.07
CA ASN A 228 17.82 7.75 -0.38
C ASN A 228 16.89 6.52 -0.43
N MET A 229 16.83 5.89 -1.59
CA MET A 229 16.03 4.70 -1.80
C MET A 229 16.95 3.56 -2.26
N LEU A 230 16.78 2.40 -1.66
CA LEU A 230 17.47 1.17 -2.04
C LEU A 230 16.45 0.27 -2.77
N PRO A 231 16.37 0.35 -4.11
CA PRO A 231 15.41 -0.45 -4.86
C PRO A 231 15.80 -1.92 -4.83
N ALA A 232 14.85 -2.78 -4.48
CA ALA A 232 14.97 -4.23 -4.60
C ALA A 232 13.98 -4.74 -5.67
N LYS A 233 14.40 -5.76 -6.41
CA LYS A 233 13.54 -6.43 -7.42
C LYS A 233 13.27 -7.86 -6.96
N GLY A 234 12.00 -8.21 -6.86
CA GLY A 234 11.54 -9.59 -6.74
C GLY A 234 10.91 -10.07 -8.06
N SER A 235 11.03 -11.37 -8.33
CA SER A 235 10.27 -12.04 -9.40
C SER A 235 9.15 -12.83 -8.75
N LEU A 236 7.96 -12.74 -9.31
CA LEU A 236 6.80 -13.54 -8.93
C LEU A 236 6.55 -14.55 -10.05
N LEU A 237 6.36 -15.81 -9.68
CA LEU A 237 5.87 -16.86 -10.55
C LEU A 237 4.35 -16.97 -10.35
N ILE A 238 3.62 -17.05 -11.45
CA ILE A 238 2.16 -17.17 -11.46
C ILE A 238 1.83 -18.47 -12.19
#